data_72632ed055f1bdb6fbe00871fa0fb967
#
_entry.id   72632ed055f1bdb6fbe00871fa0fb967
#
_cell.length_a   1.000
_cell.length_b   1.000
_cell.length_c   1.000
_cell.angle_alpha   90.00
_cell.angle_beta   90.00
_cell.angle_gamma   90.00
#
_symmetry.space_group_name_H-M   'P 1'
#
loop_
_entity.id
_entity.type
_entity.pdbx_description
1 polymer ?
#
loop_
_entity_poly.entity_id
_entity_poly.type
_entity_poly.pdbx_seq_one_letter_code
_entity_poly.pdbx_strand_id
1 'polypeptide(L)'
;MKIEGKFTMKAPIQQTWDFLLAPGTLVSCIPGAEKMEAVDEKTWEGIVKQKVGPITIKLNFTQTLTELEPPNHVKAMGLGSAVGGAGTFTQETIVDIKEIAGGEVEIAYSSNVSLVGRLATFGERIMRAKVNKIGGQFIQNLQDKLKEELGK
;
A
#
# COMPACT_ATOMS: atom_id res chain seq x y z
N MET A 1 3.07 -15.10 -1.92
CA MET A 1 1.91 -14.88 -1.01
C MET A 1 0.97 -13.90 -1.65
N LYS A 2 -0.28 -14.27 -1.84
CA LYS A 2 -1.29 -13.42 -2.46
C LYS A 2 -2.22 -12.83 -1.40
N ILE A 3 -2.40 -11.52 -1.45
CA ILE A 3 -3.31 -10.77 -0.57
C ILE A 3 -4.31 -10.06 -1.47
N GLU A 4 -5.60 -10.23 -1.22
CA GLU A 4 -6.63 -9.56 -2.02
C GLU A 4 -7.83 -9.19 -1.16
N GLY A 5 -8.58 -8.18 -1.60
CA GLY A 5 -9.77 -7.75 -0.91
C GLY A 5 -10.49 -6.64 -1.65
N LYS A 6 -11.60 -6.20 -1.05
CA LYS A 6 -12.41 -5.09 -1.55
C LYS A 6 -12.87 -4.25 -0.38
N PHE A 7 -13.04 -2.96 -0.63
CA PHE A 7 -13.68 -2.07 0.32
C PHE A 7 -14.36 -0.93 -0.43
N THR A 8 -15.25 -0.22 0.23
CA THR A 8 -15.97 0.90 -0.35
C THR A 8 -15.60 2.19 0.33
N MET A 9 -15.69 3.29 -0.42
CA MET A 9 -15.51 4.64 0.11
C MET A 9 -16.61 5.52 -0.44
N LYS A 10 -17.15 6.40 0.40
CA LYS A 10 -18.18 7.35 -0.02
C LYS A 10 -17.51 8.61 -0.54
N ALA A 11 -17.23 8.63 -1.82
CA ALA A 11 -16.52 9.73 -2.48
C ALA A 11 -16.67 9.64 -4.00
N PRO A 12 -16.52 10.78 -4.71
CA PRO A 12 -16.42 10.75 -6.17
C PRO A 12 -15.17 10.00 -6.61
N ILE A 13 -15.27 9.29 -7.73
CA ILE A 13 -14.17 8.46 -8.22
C ILE A 13 -12.90 9.26 -8.51
N GLN A 14 -13.02 10.45 -9.08
CA GLN A 14 -11.85 11.28 -9.40
C GLN A 14 -11.11 11.73 -8.14
N GLN A 15 -11.83 12.15 -7.10
CA GLN A 15 -11.23 12.51 -5.82
C GLN A 15 -10.56 11.31 -5.15
N THR A 16 -11.19 10.14 -5.25
CA THR A 16 -10.62 8.91 -4.72
C THR A 16 -9.31 8.56 -5.42
N TRP A 17 -9.29 8.65 -6.74
CA TRP A 17 -8.10 8.40 -7.53
C TRP A 17 -6.96 9.35 -7.16
N ASP A 18 -7.24 10.65 -7.17
CA ASP A 18 -6.24 11.67 -6.86
C ASP A 18 -5.68 11.50 -5.44
N PHE A 19 -6.55 11.17 -4.51
CA PHE A 19 -6.18 10.94 -3.12
C PHE A 19 -5.26 9.73 -2.96
N LEU A 20 -5.61 8.60 -3.59
CA LEU A 20 -4.84 7.36 -3.48
C LEU A 20 -3.46 7.47 -4.11
N LEU A 21 -3.30 8.26 -5.15
CA LEU A 21 -2.03 8.40 -5.86
C LEU A 21 -1.15 9.54 -5.34
N ALA A 22 -1.62 10.30 -4.37
CA ALA A 22 -0.82 11.36 -3.75
C ALA A 22 0.24 10.75 -2.82
N PRO A 23 1.54 11.06 -3.01
CA PRO A 23 2.60 10.51 -2.15
C PRO A 23 2.40 10.79 -0.66
N GLY A 24 1.88 11.97 -0.32
CA GLY A 24 1.59 12.34 1.07
C GLY A 24 0.54 11.44 1.71
N THR A 25 -0.42 10.93 0.95
CA THR A 25 -1.42 9.99 1.44
C THR A 25 -0.76 8.67 1.86
N LEU A 26 0.14 8.15 1.04
CA LEU A 26 0.84 6.91 1.36
C LEU A 26 1.62 7.05 2.66
N VAL A 27 2.39 8.12 2.82
CA VAL A 27 3.15 8.37 4.05
C VAL A 27 2.23 8.43 5.26
N SER A 28 1.10 9.14 5.16
CA SER A 28 0.21 9.34 6.29
C SER A 28 -0.65 8.13 6.63
N CYS A 29 -0.87 7.21 5.70
CA CYS A 29 -1.78 6.09 5.88
C CYS A 29 -1.08 4.74 6.09
N ILE A 30 0.14 4.55 5.60
CA ILE A 30 0.88 3.29 5.82
C ILE A 30 1.45 3.27 7.24
N PRO A 31 1.04 2.31 8.08
CA PRO A 31 1.63 2.19 9.43
C PRO A 31 3.14 1.98 9.33
N GLY A 32 3.90 2.77 10.07
CA GLY A 32 5.35 2.66 10.10
C GLY A 32 6.08 3.38 8.97
N ALA A 33 5.38 4.02 8.05
CA ALA A 33 6.01 4.82 7.01
C ALA A 33 6.62 6.08 7.64
N GLU A 34 7.93 6.27 7.46
CA GLU A 34 8.67 7.42 7.99
C GLU A 34 8.90 8.48 6.93
N LYS A 35 9.03 8.05 5.68
CA LYS A 35 9.39 8.93 4.58
C LYS A 35 8.86 8.35 3.28
N MET A 36 8.40 9.21 2.40
CA MET A 36 8.01 8.83 1.04
C MET A 36 8.24 10.04 0.14
N GLU A 37 9.04 9.87 -0.89
CA GLU A 37 9.39 10.94 -1.81
C GLU A 37 9.16 10.51 -3.25
N ALA A 38 8.63 11.41 -4.06
CA ALA A 38 8.50 11.19 -5.49
C ALA A 38 9.89 11.33 -6.14
N VAL A 39 10.29 10.32 -6.90
CA VAL A 39 11.53 10.35 -7.69
C VAL A 39 11.22 10.88 -9.10
N ASP A 40 10.09 10.43 -9.64
CA ASP A 40 9.55 10.93 -10.91
C ASP A 40 8.02 10.75 -10.89
N GLU A 41 7.35 10.94 -12.02
CA GLU A 41 5.88 10.87 -12.11
C GLU A 41 5.30 9.51 -11.74
N LYS A 42 6.08 8.44 -11.83
CA LYS A 42 5.62 7.07 -11.63
C LYS A 42 6.34 6.32 -10.53
N THR A 43 7.35 6.94 -9.91
CA THR A 43 8.21 6.24 -8.95
C THR A 43 8.30 7.01 -7.64
N TRP A 44 8.12 6.29 -6.55
CA TRP A 44 8.29 6.81 -5.19
C TRP A 44 9.29 5.96 -4.44
N GLU A 45 10.07 6.60 -3.58
CA GLU A 45 10.98 5.94 -2.65
C GLU A 45 10.61 6.30 -1.23
N GLY A 46 10.78 5.36 -0.33
CA GLY A 46 10.44 5.61 1.06
C GLY A 46 11.11 4.68 2.04
N ILE A 47 10.82 4.92 3.30
CA ILE A 47 11.30 4.13 4.43
C ILE A 47 10.10 3.71 5.25
N VAL A 48 9.99 2.41 5.51
CA VAL A 48 8.92 1.84 6.33
C VAL A 48 9.54 1.00 7.44
N LYS A 49 9.10 1.24 8.68
CA LYS A 49 9.57 0.52 9.84
C LYS A 49 8.45 -0.38 10.36
N GLN A 50 8.76 -1.68 10.54
CA GLN A 50 7.79 -2.65 11.02
C GLN A 50 8.38 -3.53 12.09
N LYS A 51 7.56 -3.87 13.08
CA LYS A 51 7.92 -4.81 14.13
C LYS A 51 7.35 -6.18 13.78
N VAL A 52 8.23 -7.17 13.68
CA VAL A 52 7.85 -8.56 13.42
C VAL A 52 8.36 -9.42 14.58
N GLY A 53 7.47 -9.84 15.47
CA GLY A 53 7.85 -10.50 16.72
C GLY A 53 8.72 -9.57 17.57
N PRO A 54 9.87 -10.02 18.07
CA PRO A 54 10.77 -9.20 18.88
C PRO A 54 11.70 -8.31 18.02
N ILE A 55 11.63 -8.41 16.69
CA ILE A 55 12.55 -7.74 15.78
C ILE A 55 11.88 -6.55 15.13
N THR A 56 12.59 -5.41 15.07
CA THR A 56 12.17 -4.24 14.29
C THR A 56 12.91 -4.26 12.97
N ILE A 57 12.16 -4.22 11.87
CA ILE A 57 12.70 -4.23 10.52
C ILE A 57 12.50 -2.85 9.90
N LYS A 58 13.56 -2.27 9.36
CA LYS A 58 13.52 -1.03 8.60
C LYS A 58 13.73 -1.36 7.13
N LEU A 59 12.78 -0.98 6.30
CA LEU A 59 12.79 -1.29 4.88
C LEU A 59 12.99 -0.04 4.05
N ASN A 60 13.96 -0.08 3.15
CA ASN A 60 14.07 0.88 2.06
C ASN A 60 13.19 0.34 0.93
N PHE A 61 12.32 1.18 0.42
CA PHE A 61 11.22 0.75 -0.42
C PHE A 61 11.10 1.66 -1.63
N THR A 62 10.93 1.06 -2.80
CA THR A 62 10.67 1.78 -4.06
C THR A 62 9.41 1.23 -4.68
N GLN A 63 8.50 2.11 -5.05
CA GLN A 63 7.28 1.74 -5.74
C GLN A 63 7.20 2.42 -7.09
N THR A 64 6.97 1.64 -8.14
CA THR A 64 6.85 2.12 -9.50
C THR A 64 5.49 1.76 -10.07
N LEU A 65 4.79 2.75 -10.64
CA LEU A 65 3.53 2.51 -11.34
C LEU A 65 3.85 1.98 -12.73
N THR A 66 3.34 0.80 -13.06
CA THR A 66 3.60 0.13 -14.34
C THR A 66 2.42 0.18 -15.31
N GLU A 67 1.19 0.30 -14.77
CA GLU A 67 -0.02 0.54 -15.56
C GLU A 67 -0.81 1.65 -14.89
N LEU A 68 -1.31 2.58 -15.68
CA LEU A 68 -1.99 3.75 -15.18
C LEU A 68 -3.14 4.13 -16.11
N GLU A 69 -4.37 3.83 -15.67
CA GLU A 69 -5.59 4.12 -16.43
C GLU A 69 -6.56 4.91 -15.54
N PRO A 70 -6.35 6.23 -15.44
CA PRO A 70 -7.22 7.07 -14.59
C PRO A 70 -8.67 7.06 -15.05
N PRO A 71 -9.62 7.10 -14.15
CA PRO A 71 -9.51 7.00 -12.70
C PRO A 71 -9.82 5.59 -12.18
N ASN A 72 -9.61 4.55 -12.99
CA ASN A 72 -10.13 3.21 -12.73
C ASN A 72 -9.10 2.15 -12.38
N HIS A 73 -7.89 2.24 -12.92
CA HIS A 73 -6.95 1.11 -12.81
C HIS A 73 -5.51 1.57 -12.63
N VAL A 74 -4.82 0.93 -11.70
CA VAL A 74 -3.39 1.14 -11.51
C VAL A 74 -2.73 -0.18 -11.14
N LYS A 75 -1.53 -0.40 -11.68
CA LYS A 75 -0.66 -1.51 -11.30
C LYS A 75 0.67 -0.93 -10.85
N ALA A 76 1.18 -1.44 -9.75
CA ALA A 76 2.42 -0.99 -9.16
C ALA A 76 3.33 -2.15 -8.81
N MET A 77 4.64 -1.92 -8.94
CA MET A 77 5.68 -2.84 -8.50
C MET A 77 6.42 -2.21 -7.33
N GLY A 78 6.48 -2.94 -6.23
CA GLY A 78 7.22 -2.53 -5.05
C GLY A 78 8.46 -3.39 -4.86
N LEU A 79 9.57 -2.76 -4.55
CA LEU A 79 10.83 -3.43 -4.21
C LEU A 79 11.29 -2.89 -2.87
N GLY A 80 11.64 -3.78 -1.96
CA GLY A 80 12.12 -3.36 -0.65
C GLY A 80 13.32 -4.17 -0.21
N SER A 81 14.22 -3.51 0.52
CA SER A 81 15.35 -4.19 1.14
C SER A 81 15.46 -3.80 2.61
N ALA A 82 15.65 -4.80 3.45
CA ALA A 82 15.82 -4.57 4.89
C ALA A 82 17.21 -4.04 5.18
N VAL A 83 17.29 -2.95 5.95
CA VAL A 83 18.55 -2.40 6.43
C VAL A 83 19.23 -3.47 7.29
N GLY A 84 20.52 -3.67 7.09
CA GLY A 84 21.27 -4.68 7.82
C GLY A 84 21.25 -6.08 7.20
N GLY A 85 20.72 -6.20 5.97
CA GLY A 85 20.77 -7.46 5.23
C GLY A 85 19.78 -8.53 5.63
N ALA A 86 18.67 -8.15 6.30
CA ALA A 86 17.64 -9.11 6.73
C ALA A 86 16.85 -9.71 5.57
N GLY A 87 17.03 -9.22 4.35
CA GLY A 87 16.38 -9.76 3.16
C GLY A 87 15.73 -8.69 2.29
N THR A 88 15.02 -9.15 1.28
CA THR A 88 14.32 -8.30 0.33
C THR A 88 12.89 -8.77 0.14
N PHE A 89 12.03 -7.87 -0.34
CA PHE A 89 10.70 -8.25 -0.78
C PHE A 89 10.37 -7.62 -2.13
N THR A 90 9.50 -8.28 -2.86
CA THR A 90 8.89 -7.72 -4.07
C THR A 90 7.39 -7.79 -3.91
N GLN A 91 6.70 -6.81 -4.45
CA GLN A 91 5.25 -6.74 -4.38
C GLN A 91 4.70 -6.24 -5.71
N GLU A 92 3.75 -6.98 -6.26
CA GLU A 92 3.01 -6.53 -7.43
C GLU A 92 1.57 -6.29 -6.97
N THR A 93 1.09 -5.06 -7.12
CA THR A 93 -0.23 -4.67 -6.67
C THR A 93 -1.07 -4.15 -7.82
N ILE A 94 -2.29 -4.65 -7.93
CA ILE A 94 -3.28 -4.18 -8.89
C ILE A 94 -4.44 -3.60 -8.10
N VAL A 95 -4.87 -2.39 -8.46
CA VAL A 95 -6.01 -1.73 -7.84
C VAL A 95 -6.99 -1.31 -8.93
N ASP A 96 -8.24 -1.72 -8.78
CA ASP A 96 -9.33 -1.35 -9.68
C ASP A 96 -10.39 -0.60 -8.88
N ILE A 97 -10.82 0.54 -9.41
CA ILE A 97 -11.81 1.41 -8.78
C ILE A 97 -13.00 1.56 -9.71
N LYS A 98 -14.20 1.37 -9.18
CA LYS A 98 -15.43 1.60 -9.96
C LYS A 98 -16.47 2.35 -9.13
N GLU A 99 -17.28 3.14 -9.82
CA GLU A 99 -18.42 3.78 -9.20
C GLU A 99 -19.53 2.75 -8.96
N ILE A 100 -20.16 2.86 -7.79
CA ILE A 100 -21.34 2.06 -7.44
C ILE A 100 -22.46 2.99 -6.99
N ALA A 101 -23.64 2.45 -6.72
CA ALA A 101 -24.80 3.23 -6.33
C ALA A 101 -24.56 4.00 -5.01
N GLY A 102 -25.24 5.12 -4.83
CA GLY A 102 -25.21 5.88 -3.58
C GLY A 102 -24.05 6.85 -3.41
N GLY A 103 -23.37 7.20 -4.50
CA GLY A 103 -22.22 8.12 -4.42
C GLY A 103 -20.97 7.47 -3.85
N GLU A 104 -20.89 6.15 -3.93
CA GLU A 104 -19.75 5.39 -3.43
C GLU A 104 -18.90 4.83 -4.56
N VAL A 105 -17.67 4.48 -4.22
CA VAL A 105 -16.77 3.72 -5.10
C VAL A 105 -16.40 2.41 -4.43
N GLU A 106 -16.19 1.38 -5.24
CA GLU A 106 -15.64 0.11 -4.79
C GLU A 106 -14.20 0.04 -5.23
N ILE A 107 -13.31 -0.26 -4.29
CA ILE A 107 -11.89 -0.42 -4.53
C ILE A 107 -11.55 -1.89 -4.34
N ALA A 108 -11.12 -2.54 -5.41
CA ALA A 108 -10.67 -3.93 -5.37
C ALA A 108 -9.16 -3.95 -5.53
N TYR A 109 -8.47 -4.73 -4.71
CA TYR A 109 -7.02 -4.82 -4.77
C TYR A 109 -6.54 -6.26 -4.70
N SER A 110 -5.40 -6.50 -5.32
CA SER A 110 -4.70 -7.79 -5.29
C SER A 110 -3.20 -7.52 -5.27
N SER A 111 -2.50 -8.12 -4.31
CA SER A 111 -1.06 -7.99 -4.18
C SER A 111 -0.41 -9.37 -4.13
N ASN A 112 0.64 -9.57 -4.93
CA ASN A 112 1.53 -10.72 -4.81
C ASN A 112 2.80 -10.27 -4.14
N VAL A 113 3.12 -10.88 -3.00
CA VAL A 113 4.29 -10.54 -2.19
C VAL A 113 5.25 -11.73 -2.17
N SER A 114 6.51 -11.48 -2.49
CA SER A 114 7.58 -12.48 -2.42
C SER A 114 8.67 -11.99 -1.47
N LEU A 115 9.10 -12.86 -0.58
CA LEU A 115 10.10 -12.56 0.44
C LEU A 115 11.33 -13.44 0.24
N VAL A 116 12.51 -12.84 0.38
CA VAL A 116 13.80 -13.52 0.23
C VAL A 116 14.69 -13.20 1.42
N GLY A 117 15.53 -14.16 1.82
CA GLY A 117 16.46 -14.00 2.93
C GLY A 117 15.80 -14.25 4.28
N ARG A 118 16.30 -13.58 5.31
CA ARG A 118 15.80 -13.75 6.69
C ARG A 118 14.32 -13.42 6.84
N LEU A 119 13.79 -12.51 6.01
CA LEU A 119 12.36 -12.19 6.00
C LEU A 119 11.52 -13.43 5.71
N ALA A 120 11.99 -14.29 4.80
CA ALA A 120 11.28 -15.52 4.44
C ALA A 120 11.27 -16.56 5.57
N THR A 121 12.24 -16.48 6.50
CA THR A 121 12.36 -17.45 7.60
C THR A 121 11.31 -17.28 8.69
N PHE A 122 10.63 -16.13 8.74
CA PHE A 122 9.51 -15.94 9.69
C PHE A 122 8.31 -16.82 9.34
N GLY A 123 8.28 -17.37 8.12
CA GLY A 123 7.20 -18.24 7.66
C GLY A 123 6.01 -17.47 7.11
N GLU A 124 5.34 -18.09 6.15
CA GLU A 124 4.21 -17.46 5.45
C GLU A 124 3.09 -17.07 6.41
N ARG A 125 2.78 -17.90 7.38
CA ARG A 125 1.69 -17.64 8.32
C ARG A 125 1.89 -16.35 9.12
N ILE A 126 3.11 -16.16 9.65
CA ILE A 126 3.45 -14.97 10.44
C ILE A 126 3.45 -13.72 9.55
N MET A 127 4.06 -13.83 8.37
CA MET A 127 4.14 -12.69 7.44
C MET A 127 2.77 -12.32 6.88
N ARG A 128 1.93 -13.32 6.58
CA ARG A 128 0.56 -13.07 6.11
C ARG A 128 -0.26 -12.34 7.19
N ALA A 129 -0.16 -12.76 8.43
CA ALA A 129 -0.85 -12.11 9.55
C ALA A 129 -0.40 -10.65 9.69
N LYS A 130 0.90 -10.39 9.56
CA LYS A 130 1.45 -9.03 9.63
C LYS A 130 0.99 -8.17 8.46
N VAL A 131 1.04 -8.69 7.25
CA VAL A 131 0.60 -7.96 6.05
C VAL A 131 -0.90 -7.66 6.12
N ASN A 132 -1.71 -8.60 6.59
CA ASN A 132 -3.15 -8.39 6.75
C ASN A 132 -3.44 -7.30 7.79
N LYS A 133 -2.69 -7.28 8.89
CA LYS A 133 -2.83 -6.25 9.92
C LYS A 133 -2.47 -4.87 9.40
N ILE A 134 -1.35 -4.77 8.68
CA ILE A 134 -0.91 -3.51 8.06
C ILE A 134 -1.94 -3.05 7.04
N GLY A 135 -2.41 -3.96 6.18
CA GLY A 135 -3.41 -3.67 5.15
C GLY A 135 -4.73 -3.18 5.74
N GLY A 136 -5.21 -3.83 6.79
CA GLY A 136 -6.44 -3.41 7.47
C GLY A 136 -6.31 -2.03 8.09
N GLN A 137 -5.21 -1.74 8.74
CA GLN A 137 -4.94 -0.43 9.32
C GLN A 137 -4.77 0.64 8.22
N PHE A 138 -4.10 0.29 7.12
CA PHE A 138 -3.95 1.17 5.98
C PHE A 138 -5.30 1.58 5.39
N ILE A 139 -6.19 0.61 5.18
CA ILE A 139 -7.55 0.87 4.65
C ILE A 139 -8.34 1.77 5.59
N GLN A 140 -8.29 1.50 6.90
CA GLN A 140 -8.97 2.32 7.89
C GLN A 140 -8.44 3.77 7.86
N ASN A 141 -7.13 3.91 7.78
CA ASN A 141 -6.49 5.23 7.70
C ASN A 141 -6.90 5.97 6.42
N LEU A 142 -6.98 5.27 5.30
CA LEU A 142 -7.44 5.85 4.03
C LEU A 142 -8.88 6.36 4.14
N GLN A 143 -9.77 5.54 4.69
CA GLN A 143 -11.17 5.91 4.84
C GLN A 143 -11.33 7.13 5.75
N ASP A 144 -10.62 7.16 6.88
CA ASP A 144 -10.66 8.27 7.82
C ASP A 144 -10.12 9.56 7.20
N LYS A 145 -9.00 9.45 6.49
CA LYS A 145 -8.33 10.60 5.87
C LYS A 145 -9.14 11.18 4.72
N LEU A 146 -9.72 10.34 3.89
CA LEU A 146 -10.58 10.82 2.79
C LEU A 146 -11.83 11.50 3.32
N LYS A 147 -12.42 10.94 4.36
CA LYS A 147 -13.60 11.54 5.02
C LYS A 147 -13.27 12.93 5.54
N GLU A 148 -12.09 13.10 6.13
CA GLU A 148 -11.58 14.39 6.59
C GLU A 148 -11.40 15.38 5.43
N GLU A 149 -10.79 14.93 4.32
CA GLU A 149 -10.59 15.76 3.14
C GLU A 149 -11.92 16.23 2.51
N LEU A 150 -12.91 15.36 2.47
CA LEU A 150 -14.24 15.68 1.91
C LEU A 150 -15.03 16.63 2.81
N GLY A 151 -14.69 16.70 4.09
CA GLY A 151 -15.33 17.57 5.05
C GLY A 151 -14.83 19.01 5.05
N LYS A 152 -13.80 19.31 4.24
CA LYS A 152 -13.20 20.65 4.17
C LYS A 152 -13.96 21.60 3.25
#